data_51308f23681ffdca077a51604c8dc710
#
_entry.id   51308f23681ffdca077a51604c8dc710
#
_cell.length_a   1.000
_cell.length_b   1.000
_cell.length_c   1.000
_cell.angle_alpha   90.00
_cell.angle_beta   90.00
_cell.angle_gamma   90.00
#
_symmetry.space_group_name_H-M   'P 1'
#
loop_
_entity.id
_entity.type
_entity.pdbx_description
1 polymer ?
#
loop_
_entity_poly.entity_id
_entity_poly.type
_entity_poly.pdbx_seq_one_letter_code
_entity_poly.pdbx_strand_id
1 'polypeptide(L)'
;MHTKTLSPPASQGVLLPMVFIGLMFFILGFVTWLNGSLIPFLKVVCELNNFQALWVTFAFYIAYTVMALPSAAILARIGYKRGMTAALGVMALGALAFIPAARSGEYAIFLVALFTLASGMTLMQTAINPYIVCIGPRESAAMRISIMGLFNKGAGIVVPLVFTALILSGMERFSESALAALDAAGREALRNELSQRLVLPYAVMAAGLVLFMALIHFSSLREPELEAADAPAGEITRWGVFRHPQVVLGALALFGYVGVEVIAGDTIGLYGRQLGVAHYGVLTSYTMGFMVLGYLLGVLLIPRWLSQRGALIASAVTGLLFASGIALSSATSTGLSQALLGWAGVPAVPDTVFCLALLGLSNALVWPAIWPLALEGLGKYTAAGSALLIMGIAGGALVPMLYGHLADVSGPQPAYWVMLPWYGLILFYALLGSRLRRW
;
A
#
# COMPACT_ATOMS: atom_id res chain seq x y z
N MET A 1 -26.81 6.56 -49.09
CA MET A 1 -26.49 6.46 -47.66
C MET A 1 -25.60 5.23 -47.45
N HIS A 2 -24.25 5.39 -47.50
CA HIS A 2 -23.30 4.31 -47.23
C HIS A 2 -22.96 4.36 -45.73
N THR A 3 -23.48 3.39 -45.01
CA THR A 3 -23.04 3.11 -43.63
C THR A 3 -21.62 2.55 -43.72
N LYS A 4 -20.62 3.37 -43.42
CA LYS A 4 -19.26 2.91 -43.10
C LYS A 4 -19.34 2.08 -41.84
N THR A 5 -19.30 0.77 -41.99
CA THR A 5 -18.97 -0.16 -40.90
C THR A 5 -17.54 0.13 -40.51
N LEU A 6 -17.37 0.82 -39.36
CA LEU A 6 -16.07 0.97 -38.74
C LEU A 6 -15.62 -0.43 -38.28
N SER A 7 -14.64 -0.96 -38.98
CA SER A 7 -13.93 -2.18 -38.56
C SER A 7 -13.37 -1.94 -37.16
N PRO A 8 -13.50 -2.89 -36.22
CA PRO A 8 -12.86 -2.75 -34.93
C PRO A 8 -11.35 -2.62 -35.13
N PRO A 9 -10.67 -1.70 -34.43
CA PRO A 9 -9.23 -1.58 -34.51
C PRO A 9 -8.60 -2.93 -34.12
N ALA A 10 -7.68 -3.39 -34.96
CA ALA A 10 -6.98 -4.64 -34.79
C ALA A 10 -6.41 -4.79 -33.38
N SER A 11 -6.47 -6.01 -32.84
CA SER A 11 -5.98 -6.47 -31.54
C SER A 11 -4.46 -6.35 -31.35
N GLN A 12 -3.79 -5.52 -32.12
CA GLN A 12 -2.39 -5.21 -31.98
C GLN A 12 -2.21 -4.15 -30.91
N GLY A 13 -1.79 -4.56 -29.72
CA GLY A 13 -1.14 -3.63 -28.84
C GLY A 13 -1.64 -3.48 -27.42
N VAL A 14 -2.60 -4.28 -26.92
CA VAL A 14 -2.99 -4.21 -25.50
C VAL A 14 -1.93 -4.86 -24.59
N LEU A 15 -1.25 -5.88 -25.08
CA LEU A 15 -0.30 -6.66 -24.25
C LEU A 15 0.91 -5.81 -23.82
N LEU A 16 1.54 -5.09 -24.74
CA LEU A 16 2.74 -4.29 -24.42
C LEU A 16 2.46 -3.16 -23.41
N PRO A 17 1.41 -2.32 -23.58
CA PRO A 17 1.00 -1.38 -22.54
C PRO A 17 0.68 -2.05 -21.20
N MET A 18 -0.01 -3.21 -21.21
CA MET A 18 -0.32 -3.96 -19.99
C MET A 18 0.95 -4.43 -19.25
N VAL A 19 1.98 -4.88 -19.99
CA VAL A 19 3.27 -5.28 -19.40
C VAL A 19 3.95 -4.07 -18.74
N PHE A 20 4.04 -2.93 -19.44
CA PHE A 20 4.65 -1.72 -18.85
C PHE A 20 3.92 -1.27 -17.60
N ILE A 21 2.58 -1.25 -17.64
CA ILE A 21 1.79 -0.84 -16.48
C ILE A 21 1.90 -1.88 -15.36
N GLY A 22 1.92 -3.17 -15.67
CA GLY A 22 2.17 -4.23 -14.70
C GLY A 22 3.50 -4.05 -13.98
N LEU A 23 4.57 -3.74 -14.72
CA LEU A 23 5.87 -3.42 -14.14
C LEU A 23 5.82 -2.14 -13.26
N MET A 24 5.08 -1.11 -13.67
CA MET A 24 4.87 0.07 -12.84
C MET A 24 4.15 -0.28 -11.53
N PHE A 25 3.10 -1.10 -11.57
CA PHE A 25 2.40 -1.56 -10.37
C PHE A 25 3.28 -2.44 -9.49
N PHE A 26 4.15 -3.25 -10.08
CA PHE A 26 5.15 -4.01 -9.34
C PHE A 26 6.14 -3.08 -8.63
N ILE A 27 6.67 -2.06 -9.32
CA ILE A 27 7.56 -1.05 -8.73
C ILE A 27 6.86 -0.29 -7.60
N LEU A 28 5.62 0.13 -7.83
CA LEU A 28 4.82 0.79 -6.79
C LEU A 28 4.64 -0.12 -5.57
N GLY A 29 4.30 -1.39 -5.77
CA GLY A 29 4.20 -2.37 -4.70
C GLY A 29 5.52 -2.60 -4.00
N PHE A 30 6.62 -2.70 -4.78
CA PHE A 30 7.97 -2.85 -4.24
C PHE A 30 8.28 -1.72 -3.24
N VAL A 31 8.09 -0.48 -3.65
CA VAL A 31 8.40 0.69 -2.79
C VAL A 31 7.43 0.80 -1.62
N THR A 32 6.12 0.57 -1.83
CA THR A 32 5.11 0.66 -0.77
C THR A 32 5.40 -0.33 0.36
N TRP A 33 5.65 -1.60 0.04
CA TRP A 33 5.78 -2.66 1.02
C TRP A 33 7.19 -2.78 1.61
N LEU A 34 8.13 -1.98 1.11
CA LEU A 34 9.46 -1.85 1.69
C LEU A 34 9.41 -1.27 3.12
N ASN A 35 8.42 -0.41 3.41
CA ASN A 35 8.27 0.23 4.72
C ASN A 35 8.16 -0.79 5.85
N GLY A 36 7.42 -1.89 5.66
CA GLY A 36 7.28 -2.94 6.67
C GLY A 36 8.62 -3.53 7.14
N SER A 37 9.60 -3.60 6.25
CA SER A 37 10.97 -4.04 6.59
C SER A 37 11.89 -2.89 7.02
N LEU A 38 11.63 -1.68 6.50
CA LEU A 38 12.44 -0.49 6.80
C LEU A 38 12.19 0.06 8.21
N ILE A 39 10.95 0.01 8.70
CA ILE A 39 10.57 0.52 10.03
C ILE A 39 11.40 -0.13 11.15
N PRO A 40 11.45 -1.47 11.31
CA PRO A 40 12.25 -2.10 12.36
C PRO A 40 13.75 -1.84 12.19
N PHE A 41 14.22 -1.66 10.96
CA PHE A 41 15.59 -1.30 10.65
C PHE A 41 15.94 0.11 11.14
N LEU A 42 15.15 1.13 10.76
CA LEU A 42 15.38 2.52 11.19
C LEU A 42 15.16 2.71 12.69
N LYS A 43 14.29 1.91 13.32
CA LYS A 43 14.13 1.91 14.77
C LYS A 43 15.44 1.58 15.47
N VAL A 44 16.26 0.66 14.91
CA VAL A 44 17.60 0.32 15.46
C VAL A 44 18.60 1.42 15.15
N VAL A 45 18.70 1.82 13.88
CA VAL A 45 19.71 2.79 13.40
C VAL A 45 19.58 4.15 14.08
N CYS A 46 18.34 4.62 14.25
CA CYS A 46 18.04 5.95 14.79
C CYS A 46 17.55 5.94 16.25
N GLU A 47 17.57 4.79 16.95
CA GLU A 47 17.12 4.64 18.36
C GLU A 47 15.70 5.18 18.62
N LEU A 48 14.74 4.80 17.78
CA LEU A 48 13.39 5.34 17.80
C LEU A 48 12.46 4.54 18.75
N ASN A 49 11.50 5.22 19.40
CA ASN A 49 10.35 4.54 20.00
C ASN A 49 9.33 4.10 18.93
N ASN A 50 8.25 3.39 19.31
CA ASN A 50 7.27 2.88 18.35
C ASN A 50 6.55 4.01 17.59
N PHE A 51 6.17 5.09 18.28
CA PHE A 51 5.55 6.23 17.65
C PHE A 51 6.48 6.91 16.64
N GLN A 52 7.75 7.15 17.04
CA GLN A 52 8.74 7.74 16.16
C GLN A 52 9.04 6.87 14.94
N ALA A 53 9.12 5.54 15.10
CA ALA A 53 9.38 4.63 14.00
C ALA A 53 8.29 4.68 12.92
N LEU A 54 7.03 4.95 13.30
CA LEU A 54 5.91 5.05 12.38
C LEU A 54 5.81 6.41 11.65
N TRP A 55 6.68 7.38 11.96
CA TRP A 55 6.85 8.56 11.11
C TRP A 55 7.33 8.19 9.70
N VAL A 56 7.99 7.05 9.52
CA VAL A 56 8.30 6.44 8.21
C VAL A 56 7.00 6.27 7.40
N THR A 57 6.03 5.57 7.98
CA THR A 57 4.72 5.34 7.37
C THR A 57 3.97 6.64 7.15
N PHE A 58 3.99 7.55 8.15
CA PHE A 58 3.35 8.86 8.02
C PHE A 58 3.92 9.67 6.86
N ALA A 59 5.26 9.85 6.79
CA ALA A 59 5.92 10.61 5.74
C ALA A 59 5.61 10.06 4.34
N PHE A 60 5.52 8.74 4.24
CA PHE A 60 5.18 8.07 3.00
C PHE A 60 3.72 8.31 2.58
N TYR A 61 2.75 8.00 3.46
CA TYR A 61 1.34 8.05 3.09
C TYR A 61 0.76 9.47 3.05
N ILE A 62 1.28 10.43 3.84
CA ILE A 62 0.82 11.81 3.78
C ILE A 62 1.17 12.47 2.44
N ALA A 63 2.24 12.01 1.77
CA ALA A 63 2.61 12.48 0.45
C ALA A 63 1.48 12.25 -0.57
N TYR A 64 0.73 11.15 -0.47
CA TYR A 64 -0.42 10.91 -1.34
C TYR A 64 -1.50 11.99 -1.20
N THR A 65 -1.78 12.41 0.02
CA THR A 65 -2.79 13.45 0.27
C THR A 65 -2.29 14.82 -0.20
N VAL A 66 -1.05 15.17 0.13
CA VAL A 66 -0.46 16.48 -0.22
C VAL A 66 -0.24 16.60 -1.72
N MET A 67 0.23 15.54 -2.38
CA MET A 67 0.62 15.57 -3.78
C MET A 67 -0.49 15.19 -4.77
N ALA A 68 -1.67 14.75 -4.31
CA ALA A 68 -2.77 14.35 -5.20
C ALA A 68 -3.19 15.48 -6.15
N LEU A 69 -3.48 16.67 -5.61
CA LEU A 69 -3.86 17.84 -6.42
C LEU A 69 -2.73 18.38 -7.29
N PRO A 70 -1.49 18.58 -6.78
CA PRO A 70 -0.35 18.92 -7.62
C PRO A 70 -0.10 17.93 -8.76
N SER A 71 -0.21 16.62 -8.49
CA SER A 71 -0.04 15.58 -9.51
C SER A 71 -1.06 15.70 -10.64
N ALA A 72 -2.33 15.90 -10.31
CA ALA A 72 -3.37 16.12 -11.32
C ALA A 72 -3.10 17.37 -12.17
N ALA A 73 -2.64 18.48 -11.56
CA ALA A 73 -2.27 19.70 -12.26
C ALA A 73 -1.05 19.51 -13.19
N ILE A 74 -0.07 18.74 -12.74
CA ILE A 74 1.10 18.38 -13.56
C ILE A 74 0.65 17.56 -14.77
N LEU A 75 -0.15 16.50 -14.57
CA LEU A 75 -0.62 15.65 -15.66
C LEU A 75 -1.46 16.41 -16.70
N ALA A 76 -2.30 17.34 -16.24
CA ALA A 76 -3.09 18.19 -17.14
C ALA A 76 -2.22 19.06 -18.07
N ARG A 77 -0.97 19.39 -17.65
CA ARG A 77 -0.05 20.23 -18.44
C ARG A 77 0.88 19.41 -19.35
N ILE A 78 1.40 18.28 -18.86
CA ILE A 78 2.45 17.55 -19.57
C ILE A 78 1.97 16.25 -20.22
N GLY A 79 0.74 15.81 -19.94
CA GLY A 79 0.16 14.55 -20.41
C GLY A 79 0.59 13.34 -19.56
N TYR A 80 0.01 12.20 -19.85
CA TYR A 80 0.15 10.99 -19.02
C TYR A 80 1.49 10.30 -19.18
N LYS A 81 1.97 10.11 -20.42
CA LYS A 81 3.27 9.48 -20.69
C LYS A 81 4.43 10.27 -20.08
N ARG A 82 4.46 11.59 -20.30
CA ARG A 82 5.46 12.46 -19.68
C ARG A 82 5.33 12.51 -18.17
N GLY A 83 4.08 12.44 -17.65
CA GLY A 83 3.78 12.34 -16.23
C GLY A 83 4.37 11.09 -15.59
N MET A 84 4.22 9.92 -16.23
CA MET A 84 4.85 8.67 -15.78
C MET A 84 6.37 8.77 -15.78
N THR A 85 6.96 9.36 -16.84
CA THR A 85 8.42 9.60 -16.93
C THR A 85 8.90 10.51 -15.80
N ALA A 86 8.21 11.63 -15.56
CA ALA A 86 8.54 12.55 -14.46
C ALA A 86 8.37 11.89 -13.09
N ALA A 87 7.34 11.08 -12.90
CA ALA A 87 7.11 10.33 -11.67
C ALA A 87 8.28 9.41 -11.32
N LEU A 88 8.79 8.64 -12.30
CA LEU A 88 9.97 7.79 -12.12
C LEU A 88 11.23 8.61 -11.79
N GLY A 89 11.38 9.79 -12.38
CA GLY A 89 12.47 10.72 -12.05
C GLY A 89 12.40 11.20 -10.59
N VAL A 90 11.21 11.60 -10.12
CA VAL A 90 11.00 12.01 -8.71
C VAL A 90 11.23 10.84 -7.77
N MET A 91 10.76 9.63 -8.12
CA MET A 91 11.04 8.42 -7.34
C MET A 91 12.54 8.12 -7.26
N ALA A 92 13.27 8.26 -8.38
CA ALA A 92 14.71 8.06 -8.41
C ALA A 92 15.46 9.08 -7.52
N LEU A 93 15.02 10.35 -7.51
CA LEU A 93 15.58 11.38 -6.61
C LEU A 93 15.31 11.02 -5.14
N GLY A 94 14.11 10.56 -4.81
CA GLY A 94 13.77 10.06 -3.47
C GLY A 94 14.66 8.89 -3.06
N ALA A 95 14.88 7.92 -3.94
CA ALA A 95 15.77 6.78 -3.69
C ALA A 95 17.24 7.23 -3.49
N LEU A 96 17.74 8.16 -4.30
CA LEU A 96 19.10 8.73 -4.14
C LEU A 96 19.26 9.50 -2.83
N ALA A 97 18.21 10.15 -2.34
CA ALA A 97 18.24 10.87 -1.07
C ALA A 97 18.43 9.93 0.17
N PHE A 98 18.20 8.63 0.01
CA PHE A 98 18.58 7.65 1.05
C PHE A 98 20.09 7.53 1.24
N ILE A 99 20.90 7.86 0.23
CA ILE A 99 22.38 7.78 0.33
C ILE A 99 22.92 8.79 1.35
N PRO A 100 22.64 10.12 1.24
CA PRO A 100 23.05 11.06 2.28
C PRO A 100 22.37 10.77 3.63
N ALA A 101 21.11 10.28 3.66
CA ALA A 101 20.45 9.86 4.90
C ALA A 101 21.23 8.73 5.60
N ALA A 102 21.63 7.70 4.85
CA ALA A 102 22.42 6.59 5.37
C ALA A 102 23.83 7.02 5.85
N ARG A 103 24.43 8.00 5.20
CA ARG A 103 25.77 8.49 5.59
C ARG A 103 25.73 9.41 6.81
N SER A 104 24.68 10.20 6.97
CA SER A 104 24.55 11.11 8.11
C SER A 104 23.93 10.44 9.34
N GLY A 105 23.14 9.38 9.17
CA GLY A 105 22.34 8.77 10.23
C GLY A 105 21.15 9.63 10.69
N GLU A 106 20.91 10.76 10.03
CA GLU A 106 19.89 11.74 10.40
C GLU A 106 18.49 11.28 9.98
N TYR A 107 17.62 11.00 10.95
CA TYR A 107 16.28 10.47 10.72
C TYR A 107 15.42 11.39 9.84
N ALA A 108 15.53 12.70 10.01
CA ALA A 108 14.78 13.67 9.21
C ALA A 108 15.07 13.55 7.71
N ILE A 109 16.30 13.23 7.31
CA ILE A 109 16.70 13.07 5.91
C ILE A 109 16.02 11.80 5.33
N PHE A 110 15.92 10.72 6.12
CA PHE A 110 15.17 9.52 5.71
C PHE A 110 13.68 9.84 5.46
N LEU A 111 13.05 10.66 6.33
CA LEU A 111 11.65 11.05 6.16
C LEU A 111 11.44 11.91 4.91
N VAL A 112 12.34 12.85 4.62
CA VAL A 112 12.31 13.67 3.40
C VAL A 112 12.50 12.80 2.16
N ALA A 113 13.42 11.85 2.20
CA ALA A 113 13.65 10.89 1.12
C ALA A 113 12.40 10.05 0.83
N LEU A 114 11.75 9.55 1.88
CA LEU A 114 10.48 8.80 1.79
C LEU A 114 9.35 9.65 1.22
N PHE A 115 9.18 10.87 1.72
CA PHE A 115 8.17 11.79 1.20
C PHE A 115 8.39 12.10 -0.28
N THR A 116 9.63 12.32 -0.69
CA THR A 116 9.99 12.57 -2.10
C THR A 116 9.69 11.35 -2.98
N LEU A 117 10.08 10.16 -2.51
CA LEU A 117 9.80 8.90 -3.19
C LEU A 117 8.29 8.69 -3.38
N ALA A 118 7.50 8.87 -2.31
CA ALA A 118 6.06 8.74 -2.33
C ALA A 118 5.36 9.83 -3.16
N SER A 119 5.94 11.03 -3.25
CA SER A 119 5.46 12.09 -4.14
C SER A 119 5.53 11.66 -5.61
N GLY A 120 6.63 11.02 -6.01
CA GLY A 120 6.75 10.42 -7.34
C GLY A 120 5.74 9.29 -7.54
N MET A 121 5.51 8.45 -6.53
CA MET A 121 4.50 7.38 -6.59
C MET A 121 3.08 7.94 -6.74
N THR A 122 2.75 9.02 -6.07
CA THR A 122 1.45 9.69 -6.20
C THR A 122 1.22 10.17 -7.63
N LEU A 123 2.21 10.82 -8.23
CA LEU A 123 2.16 11.25 -9.63
C LEU A 123 2.01 10.05 -10.57
N MET A 124 2.76 8.96 -10.32
CA MET A 124 2.67 7.73 -11.10
C MET A 124 1.26 7.12 -11.02
N GLN A 125 0.71 6.94 -9.82
CA GLN A 125 -0.64 6.36 -9.65
C GLN A 125 -1.73 7.22 -10.28
N THR A 126 -1.61 8.56 -10.19
CA THR A 126 -2.54 9.49 -10.82
C THR A 126 -2.50 9.34 -12.35
N ALA A 127 -1.35 8.99 -12.93
CA ALA A 127 -1.21 8.77 -14.37
C ALA A 127 -1.69 7.38 -14.82
N ILE A 128 -1.29 6.30 -14.13
CA ILE A 128 -1.52 4.94 -14.62
C ILE A 128 -2.94 4.43 -14.40
N ASN A 129 -3.64 4.88 -13.35
CA ASN A 129 -4.99 4.40 -13.06
C ASN A 129 -5.99 4.71 -14.19
N PRO A 130 -6.12 5.96 -14.70
CA PRO A 130 -6.95 6.25 -15.86
C PRO A 130 -6.45 5.54 -17.12
N TYR A 131 -5.13 5.42 -17.29
CA TYR A 131 -4.52 4.77 -18.43
C TYR A 131 -4.99 3.31 -18.58
N ILE A 132 -5.02 2.52 -17.47
CA ILE A 132 -5.50 1.12 -17.50
C ILE A 132 -6.95 1.03 -17.96
N VAL A 133 -7.79 1.97 -17.55
CA VAL A 133 -9.20 1.97 -17.95
C VAL A 133 -9.34 2.16 -19.45
N CYS A 134 -8.47 2.97 -20.07
CA CYS A 134 -8.54 3.35 -21.49
C CYS A 134 -7.84 2.36 -22.44
N ILE A 135 -6.98 1.46 -21.97
CA ILE A 135 -6.19 0.55 -22.84
C ILE A 135 -7.05 -0.47 -23.59
N GLY A 136 -8.26 -0.77 -23.15
CA GLY A 136 -9.09 -1.82 -23.75
C GLY A 136 -10.57 -1.65 -23.43
N PRO A 137 -11.39 -2.67 -23.77
CA PRO A 137 -12.84 -2.62 -23.54
C PRO A 137 -13.18 -2.28 -22.08
N ARG A 138 -14.18 -1.41 -21.88
CA ARG A 138 -14.60 -0.95 -20.55
C ARG A 138 -15.08 -2.11 -19.66
N GLU A 139 -15.71 -3.12 -20.27
CA GLU A 139 -16.24 -4.31 -19.60
C GLU A 139 -15.14 -5.13 -18.90
N SER A 140 -13.90 -5.10 -19.41
CA SER A 140 -12.76 -5.80 -18.85
C SER A 140 -11.85 -4.93 -17.98
N ALA A 141 -12.21 -3.67 -17.71
CA ALA A 141 -11.39 -2.75 -16.92
C ALA A 141 -11.15 -3.26 -15.49
N ALA A 142 -12.18 -3.78 -14.83
CA ALA A 142 -12.07 -4.36 -13.49
C ALA A 142 -11.08 -5.52 -13.42
N MET A 143 -11.09 -6.41 -14.42
CA MET A 143 -10.14 -7.53 -14.51
C MET A 143 -8.70 -7.01 -14.69
N ARG A 144 -8.49 -6.01 -15.54
CA ARG A 144 -7.16 -5.39 -15.73
C ARG A 144 -6.64 -4.77 -14.43
N ILE A 145 -7.49 -4.03 -13.71
CA ILE A 145 -7.14 -3.43 -12.42
C ILE A 145 -6.79 -4.52 -11.39
N SER A 146 -7.54 -5.62 -11.36
CA SER A 146 -7.28 -6.75 -10.46
C SER A 146 -5.93 -7.41 -10.75
N ILE A 147 -5.58 -7.60 -12.04
CA ILE A 147 -4.28 -8.12 -12.45
C ILE A 147 -3.15 -7.19 -11.98
N MET A 148 -3.33 -5.87 -12.11
CA MET A 148 -2.35 -4.89 -11.62
C MET A 148 -2.22 -4.95 -10.09
N GLY A 149 -3.32 -5.15 -9.37
CA GLY A 149 -3.33 -5.38 -7.93
C GLY A 149 -2.50 -6.60 -7.53
N LEU A 150 -2.59 -7.71 -8.27
CA LEU A 150 -1.76 -8.90 -8.04
C LEU A 150 -0.26 -8.61 -8.23
N PHE A 151 0.13 -7.81 -9.25
CA PHE A 151 1.52 -7.38 -9.42
C PHE A 151 2.01 -6.55 -8.23
N ASN A 152 1.19 -5.63 -7.74
CA ASN A 152 1.50 -4.80 -6.58
C ASN A 152 1.69 -5.63 -5.30
N LYS A 153 0.75 -6.54 -5.02
CA LYS A 153 0.82 -7.39 -3.81
C LYS A 153 1.87 -8.50 -3.94
N GLY A 154 2.09 -9.00 -5.15
CA GLY A 154 3.20 -9.91 -5.45
C GLY A 154 4.57 -9.29 -5.16
N ALA A 155 4.76 -8.01 -5.49
CA ALA A 155 5.94 -7.27 -5.06
C ALA A 155 6.07 -7.22 -3.53
N GLY A 156 4.97 -7.04 -2.80
CA GLY A 156 4.94 -7.05 -1.35
C GLY A 156 5.37 -8.39 -0.72
N ILE A 157 5.29 -9.50 -1.44
CA ILE A 157 5.90 -10.78 -1.00
C ILE A 157 7.41 -10.76 -1.24
N VAL A 158 7.85 -10.31 -2.40
CA VAL A 158 9.26 -10.36 -2.82
C VAL A 158 10.13 -9.39 -2.02
N VAL A 159 9.63 -8.18 -1.79
CA VAL A 159 10.41 -7.08 -1.19
C VAL A 159 10.98 -7.42 0.18
N PRO A 160 10.19 -7.89 1.17
CA PRO A 160 10.74 -8.20 2.48
C PRO A 160 11.78 -9.34 2.44
N LEU A 161 11.61 -10.30 1.52
CA LEU A 161 12.57 -11.37 1.31
C LEU A 161 13.92 -10.83 0.80
N VAL A 162 13.87 -9.98 -0.23
CA VAL A 162 15.06 -9.34 -0.81
C VAL A 162 15.71 -8.40 0.21
N PHE A 163 14.93 -7.57 0.89
CA PHE A 163 15.44 -6.64 1.91
C PHE A 163 16.13 -7.39 3.05
N THR A 164 15.48 -8.44 3.55
CA THR A 164 16.06 -9.27 4.63
C THR A 164 17.35 -9.93 4.18
N ALA A 165 17.39 -10.51 2.98
CA ALA A 165 18.59 -11.17 2.47
C ALA A 165 19.78 -10.21 2.25
N LEU A 166 19.50 -8.99 1.77
CA LEU A 166 20.55 -8.02 1.42
C LEU A 166 20.95 -7.11 2.58
N ILE A 167 20.02 -6.72 3.44
CA ILE A 167 20.23 -5.67 4.44
C ILE A 167 20.21 -6.23 5.86
N LEU A 168 19.23 -7.10 6.18
CA LEU A 168 19.04 -7.62 7.53
C LEU A 168 19.87 -8.88 7.81
N SER A 169 20.67 -9.37 6.87
CA SER A 169 21.54 -10.52 7.11
C SER A 169 22.52 -10.24 8.27
N GLY A 170 22.56 -11.15 9.25
CA GLY A 170 23.41 -11.00 10.43
C GLY A 170 22.88 -10.00 11.47
N MET A 171 21.61 -9.65 11.42
CA MET A 171 20.95 -8.72 12.38
C MET A 171 20.92 -9.23 13.82
N GLU A 172 21.24 -10.50 14.07
CA GLU A 172 21.39 -11.04 15.43
C GLU A 172 22.44 -10.27 16.25
N ARG A 173 23.48 -9.74 15.60
CA ARG A 173 24.50 -8.85 16.19
C ARG A 173 23.93 -7.48 16.63
N PHE A 174 22.76 -7.11 16.15
CA PHE A 174 22.07 -5.83 16.42
C PHE A 174 20.88 -6.02 17.35
N SER A 175 20.83 -7.15 18.08
CA SER A 175 19.82 -7.37 19.13
C SER A 175 20.01 -6.34 20.26
N GLU A 176 18.93 -6.02 20.98
CA GLU A 176 19.00 -5.05 22.09
C GLU A 176 20.01 -5.47 23.15
N SER A 177 20.13 -6.78 23.42
CA SER A 177 21.12 -7.35 24.34
C SER A 177 22.55 -7.17 23.83
N ALA A 178 22.82 -7.37 22.55
CA ALA A 178 24.14 -7.17 21.94
C ALA A 178 24.53 -5.69 21.93
N LEU A 179 23.59 -4.78 21.61
CA LEU A 179 23.81 -3.34 21.65
C LEU A 179 24.04 -2.82 23.08
N ALA A 180 23.33 -3.35 24.07
CA ALA A 180 23.51 -2.99 25.47
C ALA A 180 24.88 -3.38 26.04
N ALA A 181 25.51 -4.42 25.48
CA ALA A 181 26.84 -4.90 25.87
C ALA A 181 27.99 -4.03 25.32
N LEU A 182 27.73 -3.13 24.36
CA LEU A 182 28.73 -2.26 23.74
C LEU A 182 28.81 -0.91 24.46
N ASP A 183 30.01 -0.33 24.44
CA ASP A 183 30.21 1.09 24.82
C ASP A 183 29.57 2.04 23.78
N ALA A 184 29.54 3.33 24.08
CA ALA A 184 28.92 4.35 23.21
C ALA A 184 29.55 4.37 21.81
N ALA A 185 30.87 4.27 21.73
CA ALA A 185 31.62 4.29 20.46
C ALA A 185 31.35 3.04 19.62
N GLY A 186 31.31 1.86 20.27
CA GLY A 186 30.96 0.61 19.60
C GLY A 186 29.54 0.57 19.06
N ARG A 187 28.57 1.13 19.80
CA ARG A 187 27.18 1.27 19.34
C ARG A 187 27.07 2.20 18.13
N GLU A 188 27.77 3.33 18.15
CA GLU A 188 27.78 4.28 17.02
C GLU A 188 28.42 3.66 15.79
N ALA A 189 29.58 2.99 15.93
CA ALA A 189 30.25 2.31 14.82
C ALA A 189 29.33 1.22 14.19
N LEU A 190 28.65 0.43 15.01
CA LEU A 190 27.75 -0.63 14.56
C LEU A 190 26.52 -0.07 13.85
N ARG A 191 25.93 1.02 14.36
CA ARG A 191 24.81 1.72 13.70
C ARG A 191 25.21 2.31 12.36
N ASN A 192 26.40 2.92 12.28
CA ASN A 192 26.93 3.44 11.03
C ASN A 192 27.17 2.33 10.01
N GLU A 193 27.73 1.18 10.41
CA GLU A 193 27.87 0.02 9.54
C GLU A 193 26.50 -0.42 8.99
N LEU A 194 25.50 -0.54 9.88
CA LEU A 194 24.16 -0.96 9.49
C LEU A 194 23.55 0.04 8.52
N SER A 195 23.62 1.34 8.80
CA SER A 195 23.07 2.38 7.95
C SER A 195 23.70 2.39 6.55
N GLN A 196 25.02 2.13 6.44
CA GLN A 196 25.71 2.05 5.15
C GLN A 196 25.21 0.90 4.26
N ARG A 197 24.61 -0.14 4.84
CA ARG A 197 24.02 -1.25 4.06
C ARG A 197 22.86 -0.82 3.17
N LEU A 198 22.23 0.34 3.44
CA LEU A 198 21.18 0.91 2.58
C LEU A 198 21.73 1.54 1.30
N VAL A 199 22.98 1.98 1.28
CA VAL A 199 23.54 2.78 0.18
C VAL A 199 23.46 2.05 -1.15
N LEU A 200 23.96 0.82 -1.20
CA LEU A 200 24.00 0.05 -2.45
C LEU A 200 22.58 -0.35 -2.94
N PRO A 201 21.69 -0.92 -2.13
CA PRO A 201 20.33 -1.24 -2.58
C PRO A 201 19.56 -0.04 -3.10
N TYR A 202 19.63 1.11 -2.42
CA TYR A 202 18.93 2.31 -2.88
C TYR A 202 19.58 2.95 -4.12
N ALA A 203 20.90 2.86 -4.28
CA ALA A 203 21.58 3.25 -5.52
C ALA A 203 21.14 2.36 -6.71
N VAL A 204 21.07 1.05 -6.51
CA VAL A 204 20.57 0.10 -7.52
C VAL A 204 19.11 0.37 -7.84
N MET A 205 18.27 0.62 -6.84
CA MET A 205 16.87 0.98 -7.04
C MET A 205 16.75 2.29 -7.85
N ALA A 206 17.53 3.32 -7.53
CA ALA A 206 17.54 4.57 -8.27
C ALA A 206 17.98 4.36 -9.73
N ALA A 207 19.02 3.57 -9.96
CA ALA A 207 19.47 3.23 -11.31
C ALA A 207 18.40 2.47 -12.10
N GLY A 208 17.71 1.51 -11.46
CA GLY A 208 16.57 0.80 -12.04
C GLY A 208 15.41 1.73 -12.41
N LEU A 209 15.07 2.69 -11.53
CA LEU A 209 14.03 3.69 -11.79
C LEU A 209 14.42 4.61 -12.96
N VAL A 210 15.67 5.04 -13.06
CA VAL A 210 16.20 5.86 -14.18
C VAL A 210 16.16 5.05 -15.48
N LEU A 211 16.58 3.78 -15.45
CA LEU A 211 16.50 2.90 -16.62
C LEU A 211 15.05 2.75 -17.08
N PHE A 212 14.13 2.51 -16.15
CA PHE A 212 12.72 2.37 -16.48
C PHE A 212 12.10 3.69 -16.95
N MET A 213 12.53 4.83 -16.40
CA MET A 213 12.20 6.16 -16.90
C MET A 213 12.60 6.33 -18.36
N ALA A 214 13.82 5.93 -18.74
CA ALA A 214 14.28 5.96 -20.12
C ALA A 214 13.44 5.01 -21.01
N LEU A 215 13.17 3.80 -20.55
CA LEU A 215 12.32 2.85 -21.29
C LEU A 215 10.92 3.40 -21.57
N ILE A 216 10.27 4.04 -20.59
CA ILE A 216 8.95 4.67 -20.79
C ILE A 216 9.07 5.89 -21.72
N HIS A 217 10.08 6.72 -21.55
CA HIS A 217 10.28 7.90 -22.38
C HIS A 217 10.37 7.55 -23.86
N PHE A 218 11.19 6.54 -24.21
CA PHE A 218 11.41 6.08 -25.57
C PHE A 218 10.41 5.01 -26.06
N SER A 219 9.49 4.56 -25.20
CA SER A 219 8.47 3.57 -25.57
C SER A 219 7.48 4.11 -26.60
N SER A 220 6.78 3.19 -27.27
CA SER A 220 5.66 3.49 -28.18
C SER A 220 4.32 3.70 -27.44
N LEU A 221 4.33 3.89 -26.13
CA LEU A 221 3.11 4.19 -25.36
C LEU A 221 2.46 5.45 -25.89
N ARG A 222 1.19 5.34 -26.27
CA ARG A 222 0.38 6.47 -26.76
C ARG A 222 -0.27 7.17 -25.57
N GLU A 223 -0.50 8.48 -25.71
CA GLU A 223 -1.35 9.20 -24.75
C GLU A 223 -2.76 8.58 -24.79
N PRO A 224 -3.38 8.30 -23.64
CA PRO A 224 -4.74 7.78 -23.61
C PRO A 224 -5.69 8.85 -24.13
N GLU A 225 -6.55 8.45 -25.08
CA GLU A 225 -7.71 9.26 -25.46
C GLU A 225 -8.70 9.18 -24.30
N LEU A 226 -8.49 10.02 -23.27
CA LEU A 226 -9.51 10.26 -22.29
C LEU A 226 -10.60 11.04 -23.02
N GLU A 227 -11.78 10.44 -23.17
CA GLU A 227 -12.95 11.22 -23.50
C GLU A 227 -12.93 12.42 -22.55
N ALA A 228 -12.67 13.62 -23.11
CA ALA A 228 -12.85 14.84 -22.38
C ALA A 228 -14.22 14.67 -21.72
N ALA A 229 -14.26 14.78 -20.40
CA ALA A 229 -15.54 14.77 -19.74
C ALA A 229 -16.32 15.91 -20.41
N ASP A 230 -17.19 15.56 -21.37
CA ASP A 230 -18.20 16.44 -21.95
C ASP A 230 -19.23 16.76 -20.86
N ALA A 231 -18.72 17.30 -19.77
CA ALA A 231 -19.52 18.05 -18.84
C ALA A 231 -19.24 19.50 -19.15
N PRO A 232 -20.22 20.22 -19.69
CA PRO A 232 -20.13 21.69 -19.77
C PRO A 232 -19.69 22.18 -18.38
N ALA A 233 -18.71 23.07 -18.36
CA ALA A 233 -18.18 23.72 -17.16
C ALA A 233 -19.25 24.67 -16.51
N GLY A 234 -20.48 24.20 -16.40
CA GLY A 234 -21.59 24.82 -15.69
C GLY A 234 -21.62 24.26 -14.28
N GLU A 235 -21.17 25.08 -13.33
CA GLU A 235 -21.53 25.08 -11.90
C GLU A 235 -21.81 23.69 -11.23
N ILE A 236 -20.94 22.72 -11.45
CA ILE A 236 -20.90 21.54 -10.56
C ILE A 236 -20.22 22.05 -9.30
N THR A 237 -21.01 22.48 -8.32
CA THR A 237 -20.49 22.81 -6.99
C THR A 237 -19.75 21.57 -6.51
N ARG A 238 -18.41 21.64 -6.42
CA ARG A 238 -17.54 20.51 -5.96
C ARG A 238 -18.03 19.94 -4.62
N TRP A 239 -18.71 20.74 -3.84
CA TRP A 239 -19.35 20.39 -2.57
C TRP A 239 -20.63 19.55 -2.72
N GLY A 240 -21.21 19.43 -3.92
CA GLY A 240 -22.42 18.62 -4.16
C GLY A 240 -22.19 17.12 -3.88
N VAL A 241 -20.95 16.63 -3.96
CA VAL A 241 -20.60 15.24 -3.65
C VAL A 241 -20.92 14.87 -2.19
N PHE A 242 -20.83 15.83 -1.25
CA PHE A 242 -21.13 15.60 0.17
C PHE A 242 -22.61 15.35 0.45
N ARG A 243 -23.50 15.58 -0.52
CA ARG A 243 -24.93 15.23 -0.43
C ARG A 243 -25.18 13.72 -0.62
N HIS A 244 -24.15 12.98 -1.01
CA HIS A 244 -24.22 11.54 -1.26
C HIS A 244 -23.57 10.77 -0.11
N PRO A 245 -24.34 10.32 0.91
CA PRO A 245 -23.79 9.68 2.11
C PRO A 245 -22.95 8.44 1.79
N GLN A 246 -23.33 7.65 0.77
CA GLN A 246 -22.59 6.45 0.39
C GLN A 246 -21.14 6.75 -0.02
N VAL A 247 -20.84 7.92 -0.58
CA VAL A 247 -19.47 8.32 -0.96
C VAL A 247 -18.69 8.78 0.25
N VAL A 248 -19.30 9.61 1.08
CA VAL A 248 -18.66 10.16 2.29
C VAL A 248 -18.32 9.01 3.26
N LEU A 249 -19.30 8.14 3.51
CA LEU A 249 -19.10 6.95 4.35
C LEU A 249 -18.13 5.95 3.70
N GLY A 250 -18.14 5.83 2.37
CA GLY A 250 -17.18 5.05 1.61
C GLY A 250 -15.75 5.58 1.75
N ALA A 251 -15.56 6.90 1.72
CA ALA A 251 -14.26 7.52 1.94
C ALA A 251 -13.76 7.31 3.37
N LEU A 252 -14.64 7.41 4.37
CA LEU A 252 -14.32 7.09 5.77
C LEU A 252 -13.99 5.61 5.96
N ALA A 253 -14.74 4.71 5.31
CA ALA A 253 -14.46 3.28 5.33
C ALA A 253 -13.11 2.95 4.66
N LEU A 254 -12.77 3.64 3.54
CA LEU A 254 -11.45 3.53 2.91
C LEU A 254 -10.35 4.09 3.79
N PHE A 255 -10.58 5.20 4.47
CA PHE A 255 -9.63 5.74 5.44
C PHE A 255 -9.32 4.71 6.53
N GLY A 256 -10.33 4.13 7.15
CA GLY A 256 -10.16 3.06 8.13
C GLY A 256 -9.47 1.83 7.55
N TYR A 257 -9.88 1.41 6.35
CA TYR A 257 -9.30 0.27 5.64
C TYR A 257 -7.80 0.45 5.37
N VAL A 258 -7.41 1.57 4.75
CA VAL A 258 -5.99 1.80 4.45
C VAL A 258 -5.17 1.86 5.75
N GLY A 259 -5.74 2.45 6.81
CA GLY A 259 -5.11 2.46 8.12
C GLY A 259 -4.85 1.06 8.67
N VAL A 260 -5.84 0.18 8.69
CA VAL A 260 -5.66 -1.20 9.22
C VAL A 260 -4.82 -2.07 8.28
N GLU A 261 -4.89 -1.87 6.96
CA GLU A 261 -4.03 -2.55 5.99
C GLU A 261 -2.56 -2.21 6.23
N VAL A 262 -2.25 -0.93 6.40
CA VAL A 262 -0.89 -0.44 6.64
C VAL A 262 -0.38 -0.90 8.00
N ILE A 263 -1.20 -0.87 9.06
CA ILE A 263 -0.82 -1.46 10.36
C ILE A 263 -0.44 -2.94 10.15
N ALA A 264 -1.29 -3.72 9.49
CA ALA A 264 -1.04 -5.14 9.29
C ALA A 264 0.22 -5.43 8.46
N GLY A 265 0.56 -4.58 7.48
CA GLY A 265 1.73 -4.74 6.62
C GLY A 265 3.02 -4.20 7.21
N ASP A 266 2.95 -2.99 7.79
CA ASP A 266 4.14 -2.24 8.19
C ASP A 266 4.57 -2.53 9.65
N THR A 267 3.63 -2.89 10.54
CA THR A 267 3.97 -3.12 11.95
C THR A 267 4.30 -4.57 12.29
N ILE A 268 3.97 -5.52 11.43
CA ILE A 268 4.18 -6.95 11.69
C ILE A 268 5.67 -7.30 11.91
N GLY A 269 6.56 -6.68 11.13
CA GLY A 269 8.01 -6.84 11.31
C GLY A 269 8.50 -6.24 12.62
N LEU A 270 7.99 -5.05 12.97
CA LEU A 270 8.30 -4.39 14.23
C LEU A 270 7.85 -5.23 15.43
N TYR A 271 6.60 -5.71 15.39
CA TYR A 271 6.03 -6.53 16.45
C TYR A 271 6.72 -7.89 16.57
N GLY A 272 6.99 -8.56 15.43
CA GLY A 272 7.75 -9.83 15.43
C GLY A 272 9.14 -9.69 16.03
N ARG A 273 9.84 -8.57 15.76
CA ARG A 273 11.13 -8.26 16.38
C ARG A 273 11.02 -8.13 17.89
N GLN A 274 10.00 -7.44 18.40
CA GLN A 274 9.77 -7.28 19.85
C GLN A 274 9.49 -8.62 20.55
N LEU A 275 8.88 -9.58 19.85
CA LEU A 275 8.64 -10.94 20.33
C LEU A 275 9.84 -11.89 20.11
N GLY A 276 10.95 -11.41 19.58
CA GLY A 276 12.15 -12.23 19.35
C GLY A 276 12.06 -13.18 18.16
N VAL A 277 11.16 -12.93 17.19
CA VAL A 277 11.07 -13.74 15.97
C VAL A 277 12.35 -13.56 15.15
N ALA A 278 13.07 -14.65 14.90
CA ALA A 278 14.41 -14.62 14.26
C ALA A 278 14.39 -13.95 12.87
N HIS A 279 13.35 -14.23 12.07
CA HIS A 279 13.23 -13.73 10.71
C HIS A 279 12.13 -12.66 10.57
N TYR A 280 12.05 -11.73 11.53
CA TYR A 280 11.02 -10.69 11.57
C TYR A 280 10.94 -9.84 10.29
N GLY A 281 12.06 -9.68 9.57
CA GLY A 281 12.11 -8.88 8.33
C GLY A 281 11.28 -9.43 7.19
N VAL A 282 10.94 -10.73 7.19
CA VAL A 282 10.11 -11.35 6.15
C VAL A 282 8.63 -11.42 6.52
N LEU A 283 8.23 -10.99 7.71
CA LEU A 283 6.86 -11.14 8.19
C LEU A 283 5.83 -10.38 7.34
N THR A 284 6.20 -9.24 6.76
CA THR A 284 5.34 -8.52 5.80
C THR A 284 4.97 -9.41 4.61
N SER A 285 5.87 -10.33 4.18
CA SER A 285 5.57 -11.30 3.11
C SER A 285 4.44 -12.26 3.49
N TYR A 286 4.29 -12.61 4.78
CA TYR A 286 3.17 -13.44 5.24
C TYR A 286 1.84 -12.71 5.04
N THR A 287 1.75 -11.44 5.48
CA THR A 287 0.56 -10.61 5.28
C THR A 287 0.24 -10.45 3.79
N MET A 288 1.25 -10.18 2.97
CA MET A 288 1.08 -10.03 1.51
C MET A 288 0.70 -11.34 0.84
N GLY A 289 1.22 -12.47 1.29
CA GLY A 289 0.84 -13.80 0.80
C GLY A 289 -0.64 -14.09 1.05
N PHE A 290 -1.12 -13.84 2.26
CA PHE A 290 -2.55 -13.94 2.57
C PHE A 290 -3.40 -12.94 1.77
N MET A 291 -2.87 -11.77 1.47
CA MET A 291 -3.55 -10.77 0.66
C MET A 291 -3.68 -11.20 -0.80
N VAL A 292 -2.61 -11.78 -1.39
CA VAL A 292 -2.65 -12.37 -2.73
C VAL A 292 -3.66 -13.53 -2.76
N LEU A 293 -3.66 -14.40 -1.75
CA LEU A 293 -4.66 -15.47 -1.64
C LEU A 293 -6.09 -14.91 -1.61
N GLY A 294 -6.32 -13.84 -0.83
CA GLY A 294 -7.60 -13.16 -0.77
C GLY A 294 -8.05 -12.58 -2.11
N TYR A 295 -7.13 -11.95 -2.86
CA TYR A 295 -7.41 -11.48 -4.22
C TYR A 295 -7.76 -12.63 -5.17
N LEU A 296 -7.02 -13.73 -5.14
CA LEU A 296 -7.31 -14.91 -5.96
C LEU A 296 -8.68 -15.52 -5.63
N LEU A 297 -9.00 -15.65 -4.33
CA LEU A 297 -10.32 -16.09 -3.88
C LEU A 297 -11.42 -15.13 -4.37
N GLY A 298 -11.18 -13.82 -4.29
CA GLY A 298 -12.10 -12.83 -4.81
C GLY A 298 -12.38 -12.97 -6.29
N VAL A 299 -11.33 -13.14 -7.10
CA VAL A 299 -11.46 -13.36 -8.56
C VAL A 299 -12.25 -14.63 -8.87
N LEU A 300 -12.07 -15.69 -8.09
CA LEU A 300 -12.76 -16.96 -8.28
C LEU A 300 -14.21 -16.95 -7.80
N LEU A 301 -14.47 -16.30 -6.67
CA LEU A 301 -15.77 -16.33 -6.00
C LEU A 301 -16.72 -15.21 -6.43
N ILE A 302 -16.19 -14.02 -6.75
CA ILE A 302 -16.96 -12.91 -7.29
C ILE A 302 -16.86 -13.01 -8.83
N PRO A 303 -17.90 -13.02 -9.62
CA PRO A 303 -19.31 -12.74 -9.38
C PRO A 303 -20.20 -13.98 -9.19
N ARG A 304 -19.64 -15.19 -9.17
CA ARG A 304 -20.44 -16.41 -9.26
C ARG A 304 -21.19 -16.74 -7.97
N TRP A 305 -20.53 -16.60 -6.84
CA TRP A 305 -20.98 -17.13 -5.55
C TRP A 305 -21.06 -16.03 -4.47
N LEU A 306 -20.33 -14.93 -4.65
CA LEU A 306 -20.21 -13.87 -3.67
C LEU A 306 -20.45 -12.50 -4.32
N SER A 307 -21.41 -11.73 -3.79
CA SER A 307 -21.59 -10.34 -4.20
C SER A 307 -20.48 -9.45 -3.63
N GLN A 308 -20.21 -8.30 -4.27
CA GLN A 308 -19.23 -7.31 -3.77
C GLN A 308 -19.53 -6.90 -2.33
N ARG A 309 -20.81 -6.70 -1.98
CA ARG A 309 -21.24 -6.41 -0.61
C ARG A 309 -20.99 -7.60 0.32
N GLY A 310 -21.29 -8.82 -0.11
CA GLY A 310 -21.01 -10.04 0.64
C GLY A 310 -19.52 -10.20 0.91
N ALA A 311 -18.67 -9.92 -0.08
CA ALA A 311 -17.23 -9.92 0.07
C ALA A 311 -16.77 -8.89 1.12
N LEU A 312 -17.33 -7.67 1.09
CA LEU A 312 -17.00 -6.62 2.05
C LEU A 312 -17.44 -6.98 3.48
N ILE A 313 -18.62 -7.61 3.64
CA ILE A 313 -19.09 -8.10 4.94
C ILE A 313 -18.15 -9.20 5.45
N ALA A 314 -17.80 -10.18 4.62
CA ALA A 314 -16.88 -11.26 4.98
C ALA A 314 -15.50 -10.69 5.40
N SER A 315 -14.97 -9.75 4.63
CA SER A 315 -13.72 -9.04 4.95
C SER A 315 -13.79 -8.32 6.31
N ALA A 316 -14.87 -7.59 6.57
CA ALA A 316 -15.02 -6.87 7.83
C ALA A 316 -15.18 -7.80 9.04
N VAL A 317 -15.98 -8.88 8.90
CA VAL A 317 -16.18 -9.86 9.96
C VAL A 317 -14.89 -10.63 10.26
N THR A 318 -14.19 -11.13 9.25
CA THR A 318 -12.90 -11.80 9.44
C THR A 318 -11.84 -10.83 9.97
N GLY A 319 -11.89 -9.55 9.57
CA GLY A 319 -11.03 -8.49 10.12
C GLY A 319 -11.25 -8.27 11.61
N LEU A 320 -12.52 -8.20 12.07
CA LEU A 320 -12.86 -8.12 13.50
C LEU A 320 -12.37 -9.37 14.25
N LEU A 321 -12.56 -10.56 13.66
CA LEU A 321 -12.13 -11.82 14.27
C LEU A 321 -10.59 -11.86 14.44
N PHE A 322 -9.84 -11.59 13.38
CA PHE A 322 -8.38 -11.66 13.43
C PHE A 322 -7.77 -10.52 14.25
N ALA A 323 -8.33 -9.30 14.19
CA ALA A 323 -7.88 -8.20 15.04
C ALA A 323 -8.11 -8.50 16.54
N SER A 324 -9.24 -9.12 16.90
CA SER A 324 -9.46 -9.63 18.26
C SER A 324 -8.48 -10.75 18.59
N GLY A 325 -8.23 -11.64 17.62
CA GLY A 325 -7.26 -12.71 17.75
C GLY A 325 -5.86 -12.22 18.09
N ILE A 326 -5.41 -11.11 17.48
CA ILE A 326 -4.10 -10.51 17.81
C ILE A 326 -4.01 -10.15 19.30
N ALA A 327 -5.03 -9.49 19.80
CA ALA A 327 -5.03 -9.00 21.18
C ALA A 327 -5.20 -10.11 22.23
N LEU A 328 -5.89 -11.19 21.89
CA LEU A 328 -6.27 -12.26 22.82
C LEU A 328 -5.43 -13.51 22.70
N SER A 329 -4.70 -13.74 21.60
CA SER A 329 -3.89 -14.94 21.42
C SER A 329 -2.52 -14.84 22.09
N SER A 330 -1.88 -16.01 22.23
CA SER A 330 -0.59 -16.13 22.88
C SER A 330 0.54 -15.51 22.04
N ALA A 331 1.40 -14.78 22.71
CA ALA A 331 2.65 -14.26 22.14
C ALA A 331 3.79 -15.29 22.09
N THR A 332 3.62 -16.46 22.73
CA THR A 332 4.64 -17.50 22.83
C THR A 332 4.23 -18.80 22.12
N SER A 333 2.92 -19.11 22.06
CA SER A 333 2.41 -20.28 21.32
C SER A 333 2.54 -20.08 19.82
N THR A 334 2.88 -21.13 19.09
CA THR A 334 2.97 -21.17 17.63
C THR A 334 1.99 -22.19 17.02
N GLY A 335 1.00 -22.63 17.80
CA GLY A 335 0.08 -23.71 17.43
C GLY A 335 -0.73 -23.43 16.17
N LEU A 336 -1.22 -22.17 15.99
CA LEU A 336 -1.99 -21.80 14.82
C LEU A 336 -1.16 -21.81 13.53
N SER A 337 0.04 -21.24 13.57
CA SER A 337 0.91 -21.19 12.40
C SER A 337 1.42 -22.58 12.00
N GLN A 338 1.75 -23.45 12.98
CA GLN A 338 2.14 -24.83 12.73
C GLN A 338 1.01 -25.65 12.13
N ALA A 339 -0.21 -25.53 12.67
CA ALA A 339 -1.36 -26.28 12.17
C ALA A 339 -1.73 -25.90 10.73
N LEU A 340 -1.65 -24.61 10.36
CA LEU A 340 -2.11 -24.11 9.06
C LEU A 340 -1.01 -24.08 7.99
N LEU A 341 0.24 -23.82 8.35
CA LEU A 341 1.35 -23.66 7.39
C LEU A 341 2.52 -24.62 7.61
N GLY A 342 2.53 -25.41 8.70
CA GLY A 342 3.62 -26.35 8.99
C GLY A 342 3.84 -27.40 7.89
N TRP A 343 2.75 -27.85 7.25
CA TRP A 343 2.80 -28.76 6.11
C TRP A 343 3.55 -28.20 4.88
N ALA A 344 3.60 -26.87 4.74
CA ALA A 344 4.29 -26.19 3.63
C ALA A 344 5.75 -25.83 3.98
N GLY A 345 6.25 -26.23 5.15
CA GLY A 345 7.61 -25.92 5.61
C GLY A 345 7.83 -24.42 5.94
N VAL A 346 6.75 -23.67 6.12
CA VAL A 346 6.82 -22.25 6.49
C VAL A 346 7.23 -22.14 7.96
N PRO A 347 8.22 -21.30 8.30
CA PRO A 347 8.63 -21.13 9.69
C PRO A 347 7.47 -20.71 10.60
N ALA A 348 7.37 -21.38 11.75
CA ALA A 348 6.33 -21.09 12.72
C ALA A 348 6.54 -19.72 13.36
N VAL A 349 5.45 -19.00 13.57
CA VAL A 349 5.43 -17.67 14.21
C VAL A 349 4.44 -17.67 15.37
N PRO A 350 4.58 -16.78 16.37
CA PRO A 350 3.62 -16.66 17.47
C PRO A 350 2.19 -16.47 16.96
N ASP A 351 1.21 -17.04 17.66
CA ASP A 351 -0.20 -17.04 17.25
C ASP A 351 -0.75 -15.63 17.05
N THR A 352 -0.33 -14.66 17.87
CA THR A 352 -0.68 -13.25 17.72
C THR A 352 -0.12 -12.64 16.43
N VAL A 353 1.13 -12.98 16.05
CA VAL A 353 1.75 -12.53 14.79
C VAL A 353 1.07 -13.21 13.60
N PHE A 354 0.67 -14.45 13.75
CA PHE A 354 -0.06 -15.17 12.72
C PHE A 354 -1.46 -14.57 12.47
N CYS A 355 -2.19 -14.22 13.54
CA CYS A 355 -3.46 -13.48 13.41
C CYS A 355 -3.27 -12.14 12.69
N LEU A 356 -2.17 -11.44 12.97
CA LEU A 356 -1.83 -10.19 12.28
C LEU A 356 -1.57 -10.42 10.78
N ALA A 357 -0.86 -11.49 10.42
CA ALA A 357 -0.64 -11.86 9.03
C ALA A 357 -1.96 -12.22 8.30
N LEU A 358 -2.89 -12.93 8.97
CA LEU A 358 -4.20 -13.30 8.43
C LEU A 358 -5.07 -12.09 8.08
N LEU A 359 -4.82 -10.91 8.64
CA LEU A 359 -5.49 -9.66 8.23
C LEU A 359 -5.24 -9.33 6.76
N GLY A 360 -4.15 -9.81 6.15
CA GLY A 360 -3.96 -9.73 4.71
C GLY A 360 -5.13 -10.31 3.92
N LEU A 361 -5.63 -11.49 4.33
CA LEU A 361 -6.81 -12.11 3.72
C LEU A 361 -8.07 -11.25 3.87
N SER A 362 -8.30 -10.69 5.06
CA SER A 362 -9.45 -9.83 5.33
C SER A 362 -9.39 -8.52 4.54
N ASN A 363 -8.20 -7.95 4.36
CA ASN A 363 -8.00 -6.66 3.70
C ASN A 363 -8.09 -6.74 2.17
N ALA A 364 -7.84 -7.91 1.57
CA ALA A 364 -7.68 -8.04 0.13
C ALA A 364 -8.88 -7.51 -0.69
N LEU A 365 -10.09 -7.78 -0.26
CA LEU A 365 -11.30 -7.46 -1.02
C LEU A 365 -11.98 -6.14 -0.61
N VAL A 366 -11.44 -5.45 0.40
CA VAL A 366 -12.07 -4.20 0.91
C VAL A 366 -11.98 -3.09 -0.12
N TRP A 367 -10.78 -2.83 -0.65
CA TRP A 367 -10.58 -1.80 -1.68
C TRP A 367 -11.42 -2.06 -2.93
N PRO A 368 -11.36 -3.25 -3.57
CA PRO A 368 -12.16 -3.52 -4.78
C PRO A 368 -13.66 -3.42 -4.56
N ALA A 369 -14.15 -3.75 -3.35
CA ALA A 369 -15.57 -3.75 -3.05
C ALA A 369 -16.14 -2.36 -2.72
N ILE A 370 -15.38 -1.51 -2.02
CA ILE A 370 -15.86 -0.16 -1.63
C ILE A 370 -16.04 0.73 -2.87
N TRP A 371 -15.11 0.70 -3.83
CA TRP A 371 -15.13 1.60 -4.99
C TRP A 371 -16.43 1.58 -5.76
N PRO A 372 -16.90 0.44 -6.29
CA PRO A 372 -18.15 0.42 -7.04
C PRO A 372 -19.36 0.76 -6.19
N LEU A 373 -19.41 0.33 -4.90
CA LEU A 373 -20.51 0.64 -4.00
C LEU A 373 -20.61 2.14 -3.68
N ALA A 374 -19.46 2.81 -3.53
CA ALA A 374 -19.42 4.25 -3.24
C ALA A 374 -19.78 5.10 -4.45
N LEU A 375 -19.36 4.69 -5.65
CA LEU A 375 -19.56 5.46 -6.88
C LEU A 375 -20.89 5.17 -7.57
N GLU A 376 -21.66 4.19 -7.10
CA GLU A 376 -22.93 3.80 -7.69
C GLU A 376 -23.93 4.98 -7.71
N GLY A 377 -24.46 5.31 -8.89
CA GLY A 377 -25.49 6.33 -9.07
C GLY A 377 -25.04 7.78 -8.92
N LEU A 378 -23.73 8.07 -8.90
CA LEU A 378 -23.21 9.44 -8.76
C LEU A 378 -23.31 10.30 -10.02
N GLY A 379 -23.40 9.69 -11.21
CA GLY A 379 -23.47 10.42 -12.48
C GLY A 379 -22.36 11.49 -12.57
N LYS A 380 -22.75 12.76 -12.71
CA LYS A 380 -21.82 13.89 -12.83
C LYS A 380 -20.85 14.09 -11.64
N TYR A 381 -21.13 13.52 -10.49
CA TYR A 381 -20.27 13.61 -9.30
C TYR A 381 -19.24 12.47 -9.19
N THR A 382 -19.17 11.54 -10.15
CA THR A 382 -18.26 10.38 -10.09
C THR A 382 -16.80 10.81 -9.94
N ALA A 383 -16.34 11.82 -10.69
CA ALA A 383 -14.96 12.31 -10.58
C ALA A 383 -14.66 12.90 -9.19
N ALA A 384 -15.58 13.71 -8.64
CA ALA A 384 -15.43 14.28 -7.31
C ALA A 384 -15.50 13.21 -6.21
N GLY A 385 -16.38 12.20 -6.39
CA GLY A 385 -16.47 11.03 -5.51
C GLY A 385 -15.20 10.21 -5.51
N SER A 386 -14.61 9.96 -6.67
CA SER A 386 -13.32 9.27 -6.80
C SER A 386 -12.19 10.02 -6.09
N ALA A 387 -12.14 11.35 -6.23
CA ALA A 387 -11.16 12.17 -5.53
C ALA A 387 -11.32 12.08 -4.00
N LEU A 388 -12.57 12.10 -3.50
CA LEU A 388 -12.85 11.94 -2.07
C LEU A 388 -12.41 10.56 -1.55
N LEU A 389 -12.63 9.49 -2.33
CA LEU A 389 -12.17 8.14 -1.99
C LEU A 389 -10.63 8.08 -1.91
N ILE A 390 -9.92 8.70 -2.86
CA ILE A 390 -8.44 8.76 -2.85
C ILE A 390 -7.94 9.50 -1.60
N MET A 391 -8.60 10.55 -1.16
CA MET A 391 -8.24 11.24 0.08
C MET A 391 -8.31 10.31 1.31
N GLY A 392 -9.13 9.26 1.26
CA GLY A 392 -9.16 8.21 2.28
C GLY A 392 -7.82 7.50 2.50
N ILE A 393 -6.89 7.54 1.53
CA ILE A 393 -5.53 6.99 1.67
C ILE A 393 -4.76 7.64 2.85
N ALA A 394 -5.16 8.86 3.27
CA ALA A 394 -4.63 9.50 4.50
C ALA A 394 -4.76 8.63 5.76
N GLY A 395 -5.68 7.65 5.77
CA GLY A 395 -5.79 6.67 6.85
C GLY A 395 -4.50 5.89 7.09
N GLY A 396 -3.75 5.59 6.02
CA GLY A 396 -2.43 4.95 6.10
C GLY A 396 -1.36 5.81 6.76
N ALA A 397 -1.55 7.14 6.82
CA ALA A 397 -0.67 8.02 7.58
C ALA A 397 -1.08 8.10 9.07
N LEU A 398 -2.37 8.30 9.34
CA LEU A 398 -2.84 8.70 10.66
C LEU A 398 -3.14 7.52 11.60
N VAL A 399 -3.72 6.43 11.09
CA VAL A 399 -4.13 5.29 11.94
C VAL A 399 -2.92 4.52 12.48
N PRO A 400 -1.84 4.27 11.69
CA PRO A 400 -0.61 3.67 12.23
C PRO A 400 0.08 4.56 13.29
N MET A 401 0.02 5.88 13.15
CA MET A 401 0.56 6.80 14.18
C MET A 401 -0.19 6.64 15.50
N LEU A 402 -1.53 6.51 15.45
CA LEU A 402 -2.33 6.24 16.64
C LEU A 402 -1.96 4.89 17.28
N TYR A 403 -1.78 3.84 16.45
CA TYR A 403 -1.26 2.56 16.92
C TYR A 403 0.09 2.71 17.62
N GLY A 404 1.04 3.44 16.99
CA GLY A 404 2.38 3.64 17.54
C GLY A 404 2.37 4.32 18.91
N HIS A 405 1.53 5.35 19.05
CA HIS A 405 1.34 6.04 20.33
C HIS A 405 0.78 5.08 21.41
N LEU A 406 -0.26 4.33 21.07
CA LEU A 406 -0.85 3.35 21.98
C LEU A 406 0.14 2.22 22.32
N ALA A 407 0.97 1.80 21.39
CA ALA A 407 1.98 0.77 21.61
C ALA A 407 3.07 1.23 22.59
N ASP A 408 3.41 2.51 22.60
CA ASP A 408 4.37 3.07 23.56
C ASP A 408 3.77 3.20 24.96
N VAL A 409 2.44 3.44 25.06
CA VAL A 409 1.75 3.63 26.35
C VAL A 409 1.29 2.31 26.97
N SER A 410 0.68 1.43 26.20
CA SER A 410 0.01 0.21 26.70
C SER A 410 0.67 -1.10 26.26
N GLY A 411 1.75 -1.00 25.47
CA GLY A 411 2.41 -2.14 24.87
C GLY A 411 1.87 -2.48 23.48
N PRO A 412 2.68 -3.16 22.66
CA PRO A 412 2.36 -3.36 21.23
C PRO A 412 1.14 -4.26 20.99
N GLN A 413 0.97 -5.34 21.77
CA GLN A 413 -0.16 -6.27 21.56
C GLN A 413 -1.52 -5.62 21.91
N PRO A 414 -1.73 -4.96 23.08
CA PRO A 414 -2.98 -4.26 23.36
C PRO A 414 -3.28 -3.12 22.38
N ALA A 415 -2.25 -2.48 21.82
CA ALA A 415 -2.44 -1.38 20.87
C ALA A 415 -3.22 -1.79 19.61
N TYR A 416 -3.21 -3.07 19.24
CA TYR A 416 -3.99 -3.56 18.08
C TYR A 416 -5.51 -3.47 18.27
N TRP A 417 -6.03 -3.25 19.47
CA TRP A 417 -7.44 -2.93 19.68
C TRP A 417 -7.91 -1.71 18.87
N VAL A 418 -6.99 -0.81 18.51
CA VAL A 418 -7.27 0.34 17.64
C VAL A 418 -7.86 -0.03 16.29
N MET A 419 -7.65 -1.26 15.83
CA MET A 419 -8.15 -1.72 14.52
C MET A 419 -9.65 -2.05 14.54
N LEU A 420 -10.20 -2.42 15.69
CA LEU A 420 -11.61 -2.87 15.78
C LEU A 420 -12.64 -1.81 15.37
N PRO A 421 -12.53 -0.54 15.82
CA PRO A 421 -13.46 0.50 15.36
C PRO A 421 -13.49 0.67 13.85
N TRP A 422 -12.34 0.51 13.18
CA TRP A 422 -12.25 0.66 11.73
C TRP A 422 -12.88 -0.53 10.99
N TYR A 423 -12.66 -1.76 11.44
CA TYR A 423 -13.39 -2.91 10.88
C TYR A 423 -14.90 -2.83 11.19
N GLY A 424 -15.29 -2.31 12.36
CA GLY A 424 -16.67 -1.98 12.68
C GLY A 424 -17.28 -0.96 11.72
N LEU A 425 -16.53 0.08 11.36
CA LEU A 425 -16.95 1.09 10.38
C LEU A 425 -17.08 0.48 8.97
N ILE A 426 -16.14 -0.38 8.56
CA ILE A 426 -16.22 -1.11 7.28
C ILE A 426 -17.45 -2.00 7.25
N LEU A 427 -17.76 -2.71 8.35
CA LEU A 427 -18.96 -3.54 8.47
C LEU A 427 -20.24 -2.70 8.41
N PHE A 428 -20.28 -1.58 9.13
CA PHE A 428 -21.40 -0.62 9.08
C PHE A 428 -21.61 -0.12 7.64
N TYR A 429 -20.52 0.26 6.96
CA TYR A 429 -20.58 0.70 5.56
C TYR A 429 -21.13 -0.40 4.66
N ALA A 430 -20.67 -1.65 4.82
CA ALA A 430 -21.12 -2.78 4.03
C ALA A 430 -22.62 -3.07 4.24
N LEU A 431 -23.10 -3.01 5.48
CA LEU A 431 -24.50 -3.34 5.83
C LEU A 431 -25.49 -2.22 5.50
N LEU A 432 -25.15 -0.99 5.87
CA LEU A 432 -26.05 0.18 5.85
C LEU A 432 -25.53 1.31 4.99
N GLY A 433 -24.29 1.79 5.24
CA GLY A 433 -23.75 3.02 4.65
C GLY A 433 -23.74 3.02 3.13
N SER A 434 -23.44 1.90 2.50
CA SER A 434 -23.44 1.75 1.04
C SER A 434 -24.84 1.83 0.39
N ARG A 435 -25.91 1.74 1.17
CA ARG A 435 -27.30 1.84 0.69
C ARG A 435 -27.90 3.23 0.83
N LEU A 436 -27.30 4.08 1.66
CA LEU A 436 -27.80 5.42 1.91
C LEU A 436 -27.59 6.27 0.68
N ARG A 437 -28.66 6.85 0.14
CA ARG A 437 -28.62 7.74 -1.04
C ARG A 437 -28.84 9.20 -0.67
N ARG A 438 -29.34 9.47 0.52
CA ARG A 438 -29.58 10.82 1.08
C ARG A 438 -29.31 10.79 2.58
N TRP A 439 -28.88 11.92 3.10
CA TRP A 439 -28.76 12.13 4.56
C TRP A 439 -30.13 12.19 5.20
#